data_18b462076a38b9c10f77d1f5b657ffa8
#
_entry.id   18b462076a38b9c10f77d1f5b657ffa8
#
_cell.length_a   1.000
_cell.length_b   1.000
_cell.length_c   1.000
_cell.angle_alpha   90.00
_cell.angle_beta   90.00
_cell.angle_gamma   90.00
#
_symmetry.space_group_name_H-M   'P 1'
#
loop_
_entity.id
_entity.type
_entity.pdbx_description
1 polymer ?
#
loop_
_entity_poly.entity_id
_entity_poly.type
_entity_poly.pdbx_seq_one_letter_code
_entity_poly.pdbx_strand_id
1 'polypeptide(L)'
;MEMAFNAGLPVMIHTPHRNKLEGTLRTIEVIQDMGLDPTRILIDHNTEETIGASLENGFWCGHTVYPVTKLSPERAAAIFEKHGPERMMVNSSCDWGPSDPLSVPRTVWRMRQEGASEDVIRKIVWDNPIAFYSLSGRIDLQPGWE
;
A
#
# COMPACT_ATOMS: atom_id res chain seq x y z
N MET A 1 9.96 -14.89 3.76
CA MET A 1 9.35 -14.09 4.86
C MET A 1 10.09 -14.31 6.17
N GLU A 2 10.23 -15.53 6.66
CA GLU A 2 10.83 -15.88 7.96
C GLU A 2 12.20 -15.22 8.22
N MET A 3 13.12 -15.27 7.25
CA MET A 3 14.43 -14.60 7.36
C MET A 3 14.32 -13.10 7.61
N ALA A 4 13.40 -12.42 6.93
CA ALA A 4 13.19 -10.98 7.11
C ALA A 4 12.64 -10.66 8.51
N PHE A 5 11.67 -11.46 8.97
CA PHE A 5 11.14 -11.34 10.33
C PHE A 5 12.20 -11.55 11.40
N ASN A 6 13.01 -12.59 11.26
CA ASN A 6 14.12 -12.88 12.19
C ASN A 6 15.18 -11.76 12.20
N ALA A 7 15.33 -11.04 11.08
CA ALA A 7 16.20 -9.87 10.97
C ALA A 7 15.53 -8.55 11.42
N GLY A 8 14.29 -8.61 11.94
CA GLY A 8 13.54 -7.43 12.38
C GLY A 8 13.07 -6.52 11.25
N LEU A 9 13.01 -7.02 10.00
CA LEU A 9 12.61 -6.23 8.85
C LEU A 9 11.10 -6.30 8.59
N PRO A 10 10.45 -5.20 8.17
CA PRO A 10 9.12 -5.29 7.57
C PRO A 10 9.19 -6.00 6.21
N VAL A 11 8.08 -6.61 5.81
CA VAL A 11 7.99 -7.38 4.56
C VAL A 11 6.93 -6.80 3.66
N MET A 12 7.27 -6.56 2.39
CA MET A 12 6.31 -6.22 1.35
C MET A 12 6.06 -7.46 0.49
N ILE A 13 4.79 -7.78 0.25
CA ILE A 13 4.36 -8.94 -0.52
C ILE A 13 3.55 -8.47 -1.72
N HIS A 14 4.03 -8.75 -2.91
CA HIS A 14 3.30 -8.50 -4.15
C HIS A 14 2.25 -9.58 -4.38
N THR A 15 0.99 -9.18 -4.52
CA THR A 15 -0.10 -10.10 -4.83
C THR A 15 -0.26 -10.29 -6.35
N PRO A 16 -0.75 -11.45 -6.80
CA PRO A 16 -0.86 -11.74 -8.23
C PRO A 16 -1.84 -10.81 -8.94
N HIS A 17 -1.63 -10.62 -10.24
CA HIS A 17 -2.53 -9.82 -11.07
C HIS A 17 -3.78 -10.61 -11.49
N ARG A 18 -3.63 -11.92 -11.77
CA ARG A 18 -4.74 -12.83 -12.11
C ARG A 18 -5.31 -13.47 -10.86
N ASN A 19 -6.62 -13.73 -10.86
CA ASN A 19 -7.34 -14.31 -9.71
C ASN A 19 -7.01 -13.54 -8.41
N LYS A 20 -7.09 -12.22 -8.50
CA LYS A 20 -6.50 -11.31 -7.52
C LYS A 20 -7.04 -11.53 -6.11
N LEU A 21 -8.37 -11.64 -5.96
CA LEU A 21 -8.99 -11.88 -4.66
C LEU A 21 -8.53 -13.22 -4.06
N GLU A 22 -8.63 -14.30 -4.84
CA GLU A 22 -8.20 -15.64 -4.40
C GLU A 22 -6.72 -15.66 -4.02
N GLY A 23 -5.85 -15.06 -4.85
CA GLY A 23 -4.42 -14.99 -4.59
C GLY A 23 -4.10 -14.15 -3.34
N THR A 24 -4.83 -13.08 -3.09
CA THR A 24 -4.66 -12.25 -1.89
C THR A 24 -5.11 -13.01 -0.64
N LEU A 25 -6.29 -13.66 -0.68
CA LEU A 25 -6.79 -14.49 0.43
C LEU A 25 -5.83 -15.63 0.76
N ARG A 26 -5.30 -16.32 -0.27
CA ARG A 26 -4.30 -17.36 -0.07
C ARG A 26 -3.00 -16.83 0.53
N THR A 27 -2.58 -15.63 0.15
CA THR A 27 -1.42 -14.97 0.75
C THR A 27 -1.65 -14.68 2.23
N ILE A 28 -2.82 -14.17 2.59
CA ILE A 28 -3.22 -13.90 3.99
C ILE A 28 -3.21 -15.20 4.81
N GLU A 29 -3.82 -16.25 4.29
CA GLU A 29 -3.85 -17.58 4.92
C GLU A 29 -2.43 -18.10 5.22
N VAL A 30 -1.53 -18.06 4.24
CA VAL A 30 -0.14 -18.49 4.43
C VAL A 30 0.58 -17.66 5.52
N ILE A 31 0.34 -16.36 5.57
CA ILE A 31 0.93 -15.49 6.61
C ILE A 31 0.41 -15.88 8.00
N GLN A 32 -0.89 -16.14 8.12
CA GLN A 32 -1.54 -16.56 9.35
C GLN A 32 -1.03 -17.94 9.81
N ASP A 33 -0.92 -18.91 8.89
CA ASP A 33 -0.38 -20.25 9.17
C ASP A 33 1.07 -20.20 9.68
N MET A 34 1.85 -19.21 9.20
CA MET A 34 3.21 -18.96 9.66
C MET A 34 3.27 -18.23 11.02
N GLY A 35 2.15 -17.77 11.55
CA GLY A 35 2.09 -17.01 12.81
C GLY A 35 2.82 -15.66 12.76
N LEU A 36 2.91 -15.03 11.58
CA LEU A 36 3.63 -13.77 11.40
C LEU A 36 2.75 -12.56 11.79
N ASP A 37 3.37 -11.55 12.38
CA ASP A 37 2.70 -10.31 12.77
C ASP A 37 2.28 -9.47 11.56
N PRO A 38 0.97 -9.32 11.28
CA PRO A 38 0.47 -8.57 10.13
C PRO A 38 0.85 -7.09 10.16
N THR A 39 1.10 -6.52 11.34
CA THR A 39 1.49 -5.11 11.47
C THR A 39 2.87 -4.80 10.90
N ARG A 40 3.66 -5.82 10.58
CA ARG A 40 4.96 -5.74 9.94
C ARG A 40 4.94 -6.15 8.46
N ILE A 41 3.75 -6.39 7.91
CA ILE A 41 3.57 -6.86 6.53
C ILE A 41 2.72 -5.87 5.75
N LEU A 42 3.19 -5.52 4.57
CA LEU A 42 2.46 -4.76 3.57
C LEU A 42 2.03 -5.70 2.45
N ILE A 43 0.72 -5.82 2.26
CA ILE A 43 0.13 -6.45 1.08
C ILE A 43 0.09 -5.39 -0.03
N ASP A 44 0.86 -5.60 -1.10
CA ASP A 44 0.93 -4.65 -2.21
C ASP A 44 -0.01 -5.03 -3.36
N HIS A 45 -0.27 -4.06 -4.22
CA HIS A 45 -1.20 -4.15 -5.35
C HIS A 45 -2.66 -4.35 -4.96
N ASN A 46 -3.11 -3.84 -3.81
CA ASN A 46 -4.51 -3.86 -3.45
C ASN A 46 -5.38 -3.14 -4.49
N THR A 47 -6.60 -3.65 -4.64
CA THR A 47 -7.67 -3.08 -5.44
C THR A 47 -8.95 -3.05 -4.64
N GLU A 48 -10.04 -2.57 -5.24
CA GLU A 48 -11.37 -2.55 -4.62
C GLU A 48 -11.82 -3.92 -4.12
N GLU A 49 -11.33 -5.01 -4.76
CA GLU A 49 -11.70 -6.38 -4.43
C GLU A 49 -10.95 -6.92 -3.20
N THR A 50 -9.75 -6.41 -2.92
CA THR A 50 -8.83 -7.04 -1.95
C THR A 50 -8.60 -6.21 -0.69
N ILE A 51 -8.86 -4.90 -0.77
CA ILE A 51 -8.55 -3.98 0.32
C ILE A 51 -9.27 -4.33 1.62
N GLY A 52 -10.55 -4.74 1.55
CA GLY A 52 -11.32 -5.14 2.73
C GLY A 52 -10.62 -6.27 3.49
N ALA A 53 -10.29 -7.36 2.79
CA ALA A 53 -9.62 -8.51 3.40
C ALA A 53 -8.25 -8.14 4.00
N SER A 54 -7.47 -7.29 3.34
CA SER A 54 -6.17 -6.85 3.84
C SER A 54 -6.30 -6.03 5.14
N LEU A 55 -7.22 -5.07 5.18
CA LEU A 55 -7.45 -4.23 6.36
C LEU A 55 -8.03 -5.01 7.54
N GLU A 56 -9.02 -5.86 7.31
CA GLU A 56 -9.67 -6.68 8.34
C GLU A 56 -8.66 -7.61 9.04
N ASN A 57 -7.63 -8.06 8.32
CA ASN A 57 -6.56 -8.88 8.87
C ASN A 57 -5.36 -8.08 9.39
N GLY A 58 -5.46 -6.75 9.47
CA GLY A 58 -4.49 -5.90 10.16
C GLY A 58 -3.22 -5.56 9.37
N PHE A 59 -3.19 -5.82 8.06
CA PHE A 59 -2.04 -5.52 7.20
C PHE A 59 -1.92 -4.05 6.83
N TRP A 60 -0.72 -3.64 6.44
CA TRP A 60 -0.52 -2.45 5.65
C TRP A 60 -0.91 -2.72 4.20
N CYS A 61 -1.46 -1.71 3.53
CA CYS A 61 -2.05 -1.87 2.21
C CYS A 61 -1.39 -0.94 1.19
N GLY A 62 -0.65 -1.53 0.25
CA GLY A 62 -0.05 -0.82 -0.87
C GLY A 62 -1.01 -0.77 -2.07
N HIS A 63 -1.09 0.40 -2.69
CA HIS A 63 -1.92 0.66 -3.87
C HIS A 63 -1.03 1.14 -5.00
N THR A 64 -0.80 0.28 -5.99
CA THR A 64 0.05 0.61 -7.12
C THR A 64 -0.75 1.26 -8.22
N VAL A 65 -0.44 2.51 -8.50
CA VAL A 65 -0.98 3.25 -9.64
C VAL A 65 -0.06 3.05 -10.84
N TYR A 66 -0.56 2.37 -11.86
CA TYR A 66 0.19 1.99 -13.03
C TYR A 66 -0.71 1.95 -14.27
N PRO A 67 -0.37 2.63 -15.36
CA PRO A 67 -1.21 2.70 -16.54
C PRO A 67 -1.57 1.32 -17.08
N VAL A 68 -2.83 1.15 -17.50
CA VAL A 68 -3.38 -0.03 -18.17
C VAL A 68 -3.58 -1.27 -17.29
N THR A 69 -2.61 -1.63 -16.45
CA THR A 69 -2.61 -2.96 -15.81
C THR A 69 -2.96 -2.97 -14.32
N LYS A 70 -2.93 -1.82 -13.64
CA LYS A 70 -3.22 -1.73 -12.21
C LYS A 70 -4.26 -0.61 -11.94
N LEU A 71 -4.14 0.11 -10.84
CA LEU A 71 -5.07 1.19 -10.53
C LEU A 71 -4.78 2.44 -11.37
N SER A 72 -5.85 3.18 -11.72
CA SER A 72 -5.72 4.58 -12.13
C SER A 72 -5.69 5.49 -10.89
N PRO A 73 -5.24 6.76 -11.01
CA PRO A 73 -5.33 7.74 -9.94
C PRO A 73 -6.74 7.90 -9.35
N GLU A 74 -7.78 7.85 -10.20
CA GLU A 74 -9.18 7.97 -9.80
C GLU A 74 -9.62 6.78 -8.94
N ARG A 75 -9.27 5.56 -9.36
CA ARG A 75 -9.60 4.35 -8.61
C ARG A 75 -8.89 4.31 -7.26
N ALA A 76 -7.62 4.71 -7.21
CA ALA A 76 -6.88 4.80 -5.96
C ALA A 76 -7.50 5.85 -5.03
N ALA A 77 -7.84 7.04 -5.52
CA ALA A 77 -8.49 8.08 -4.74
C ALA A 77 -9.83 7.60 -4.17
N ALA A 78 -10.68 6.92 -4.96
CA ALA A 78 -11.95 6.37 -4.51
C ALA A 78 -11.79 5.29 -3.42
N ILE A 79 -10.75 4.47 -3.49
CA ILE A 79 -10.43 3.50 -2.43
C ILE A 79 -10.09 4.24 -1.12
N PHE A 80 -9.25 5.28 -1.20
CA PHE A 80 -8.85 6.05 -0.02
C PHE A 80 -10.02 6.83 0.60
N GLU A 81 -10.90 7.40 -0.22
CA GLU A 81 -12.12 8.03 0.26
C GLU A 81 -13.03 7.05 1.00
N LYS A 82 -13.21 5.87 0.45
CA LYS A 82 -14.12 4.84 1.00
C LYS A 82 -13.61 4.22 2.30
N HIS A 83 -12.33 3.94 2.40
CA HIS A 83 -11.75 3.14 3.48
C HIS A 83 -10.95 3.94 4.50
N GLY A 84 -10.70 5.23 4.23
CA GLY A 84 -9.88 6.11 5.05
C GLY A 84 -8.37 5.89 4.85
N PRO A 85 -7.53 6.68 5.51
CA PRO A 85 -6.09 6.68 5.27
C PRO A 85 -5.29 5.66 6.10
N GLU A 86 -5.92 4.98 7.09
CA GLU A 86 -5.18 4.18 8.06
C GLU A 86 -4.51 2.95 7.41
N ARG A 87 -3.18 2.84 7.59
CA ARG A 87 -2.35 1.78 7.02
C ARG A 87 -2.38 1.67 5.50
N MET A 88 -2.80 2.71 4.81
CA MET A 88 -2.80 2.76 3.35
C MET A 88 -1.64 3.58 2.84
N MET A 89 -1.07 3.16 1.73
CA MET A 89 -0.08 3.93 0.98
C MET A 89 -0.22 3.73 -0.51
N VAL A 90 0.19 4.73 -1.27
CA VAL A 90 0.20 4.71 -2.73
C VAL A 90 1.63 4.61 -3.24
N ASN A 91 1.83 3.83 -4.27
CA ASN A 91 3.09 3.72 -4.98
C ASN A 91 2.89 3.70 -6.50
N SER A 92 3.98 3.79 -7.22
CA SER A 92 4.01 3.61 -8.67
C SER A 92 4.99 2.52 -9.03
N SER A 93 4.90 2.03 -10.26
CA SER A 93 5.77 0.99 -10.79
C SER A 93 6.33 1.42 -12.14
N CYS A 94 7.55 1.03 -12.44
CA CYS A 94 8.21 1.28 -13.73
C CYS A 94 9.03 0.09 -14.21
N ASP A 95 8.64 -1.10 -13.79
CA ASP A 95 9.38 -2.34 -14.01
C ASP A 95 9.26 -2.88 -15.43
N TRP A 96 8.10 -2.73 -16.08
CA TRP A 96 7.91 -3.16 -17.46
C TRP A 96 6.66 -2.52 -18.09
N GLY A 97 6.70 -2.30 -19.42
CA GLY A 97 5.62 -1.66 -20.16
C GLY A 97 5.52 -0.15 -19.97
N PRO A 98 4.45 0.48 -20.45
CA PRO A 98 4.24 1.92 -20.26
C PRO A 98 4.09 2.25 -18.79
N SER A 99 4.93 3.14 -18.27
CA SER A 99 4.88 3.62 -16.90
C SER A 99 4.67 5.13 -16.85
N ASP A 100 4.12 5.61 -15.73
CA ASP A 100 3.97 7.05 -15.47
C ASP A 100 4.69 7.40 -14.16
N PRO A 101 5.84 8.08 -14.22
CA PRO A 101 6.57 8.50 -13.03
C PRO A 101 5.79 9.50 -12.17
N LEU A 102 4.74 10.11 -12.73
CA LEU A 102 3.87 11.06 -12.04
C LEU A 102 2.61 10.39 -11.45
N SER A 103 2.51 9.07 -11.41
CA SER A 103 1.32 8.37 -10.91
C SER A 103 0.95 8.78 -9.48
N VAL A 104 1.93 8.87 -8.58
CA VAL A 104 1.67 9.31 -7.19
C VAL A 104 1.25 10.78 -7.13
N PRO A 105 1.96 11.75 -7.72
CA PRO A 105 1.49 13.14 -7.79
C PRO A 105 0.11 13.30 -8.44
N ARG A 106 -0.21 12.54 -9.48
CA ARG A 106 -1.54 12.56 -10.12
C ARG A 106 -2.64 12.05 -9.18
N THR A 107 -2.34 11.02 -8.39
CA THR A 107 -3.27 10.51 -7.38
C THR A 107 -3.51 11.57 -6.31
N VAL A 108 -2.48 12.23 -5.80
CA VAL A 108 -2.59 13.36 -4.86
C VAL A 108 -3.44 14.47 -5.45
N TRP A 109 -3.16 14.86 -6.70
CA TRP A 109 -3.95 15.89 -7.38
C TRP A 109 -5.43 15.49 -7.48
N ARG A 110 -5.71 14.22 -7.82
CA ARG A 110 -7.07 13.70 -7.89
C ARG A 110 -7.77 13.72 -6.54
N MET A 111 -7.12 13.29 -5.48
CA MET A 111 -7.66 13.35 -4.12
C MET A 111 -8.06 14.79 -3.73
N ARG A 112 -7.21 15.79 -4.07
CA ARG A 112 -7.55 17.20 -3.84
C ARG A 112 -8.78 17.65 -4.62
N GLN A 113 -8.91 17.23 -5.88
CA GLN A 113 -10.10 17.56 -6.70
C GLN A 113 -11.39 16.96 -6.11
N GLU A 114 -11.30 15.83 -5.44
CA GLU A 114 -12.41 15.15 -4.77
C GLU A 114 -12.63 15.64 -3.33
N GLY A 115 -11.84 16.61 -2.86
CA GLY A 115 -12.05 17.28 -1.57
C GLY A 115 -11.39 16.59 -0.38
N ALA A 116 -10.44 15.68 -0.60
CA ALA A 116 -9.66 15.10 0.48
C ALA A 116 -8.83 16.18 1.21
N SER A 117 -8.77 16.13 2.54
CA SER A 117 -7.96 17.04 3.33
C SER A 117 -6.45 16.77 3.14
N GLU A 118 -5.62 17.79 3.32
CA GLU A 118 -4.16 17.64 3.26
C GLU A 118 -3.63 16.65 4.31
N ASP A 119 -4.29 16.52 5.47
CA ASP A 119 -3.93 15.54 6.51
C ASP A 119 -4.13 14.10 6.02
N VAL A 120 -5.24 13.83 5.31
CA VAL A 120 -5.50 12.52 4.70
C VAL A 120 -4.47 12.22 3.61
N ILE A 121 -4.19 13.19 2.74
CA ILE A 121 -3.21 13.06 1.68
C ILE A 121 -1.83 12.79 2.27
N ARG A 122 -1.38 13.61 3.19
CA ARG A 122 -0.11 13.47 3.90
C ARG A 122 0.01 12.09 4.55
N LYS A 123 -1.05 11.62 5.21
CA LYS A 123 -1.07 10.32 5.85
C LYS A 123 -0.73 9.19 4.87
N ILE A 124 -1.34 9.20 3.67
CA ILE A 124 -1.19 8.16 2.66
C ILE A 124 0.16 8.20 1.95
N VAL A 125 0.66 9.41 1.61
CA VAL A 125 1.87 9.53 0.78
C VAL A 125 3.14 9.76 1.57
N TRP A 126 3.04 10.04 2.87
CA TRP A 126 4.19 10.41 3.70
C TRP A 126 4.22 9.67 5.03
N ASP A 127 3.25 9.90 5.92
CA ASP A 127 3.33 9.39 7.30
C ASP A 127 3.28 7.85 7.34
N ASN A 128 2.38 7.21 6.59
CA ASN A 128 2.26 5.76 6.54
C ASN A 128 3.49 5.09 5.93
N PRO A 129 4.02 5.52 4.77
CA PRO A 129 5.29 4.99 4.25
C PRO A 129 6.43 5.09 5.26
N ILE A 130 6.59 6.24 5.91
CA ILE A 130 7.63 6.43 6.93
C ILE A 130 7.40 5.48 8.11
N ALA A 131 6.18 5.42 8.64
CA ALA A 131 5.86 4.54 9.76
C ALA A 131 6.16 3.07 9.44
N PHE A 132 5.77 2.60 8.25
CA PHE A 132 6.01 1.21 7.83
C PHE A 132 7.50 0.89 7.67
N TYR A 133 8.22 1.70 6.88
CA TYR A 133 9.63 1.41 6.60
C TYR A 133 10.53 1.63 7.81
N SER A 134 10.16 2.53 8.74
CA SER A 134 10.87 2.74 10.00
C SER A 134 10.78 1.55 10.95
N LEU A 135 9.86 0.61 10.76
CA LEU A 135 9.82 -0.66 11.50
C LEU A 135 11.12 -1.47 11.37
N SER A 136 11.92 -1.19 10.35
CA SER A 136 13.25 -1.79 10.18
C SER A 136 14.27 -1.35 11.23
N GLY A 137 14.04 -0.22 11.91
CA GLY A 137 15.02 0.45 12.77
C GLY A 137 16.24 1.02 12.02
N ARG A 138 16.22 1.02 10.68
CA ARG A 138 17.33 1.46 9.81
C ARG A 138 17.06 2.78 9.10
N ILE A 139 15.84 3.29 9.22
CA ILE A 139 15.42 4.55 8.63
C ILE A 139 15.19 5.52 9.77
N ASP A 140 16.02 6.55 9.81
CA ASP A 140 15.88 7.71 10.70
C ASP A 140 15.57 8.93 9.84
N LEU A 141 14.34 9.01 9.36
CA LEU A 141 13.85 10.17 8.63
C LEU A 141 13.12 11.07 9.62
N GLN A 142 13.61 12.29 9.74
CA GLN A 142 12.87 13.38 10.37
C GLN A 142 11.96 14.00 9.30
N PRO A 143 10.69 13.64 9.23
CA PRO A 143 9.84 14.09 8.14
C PRO A 143 9.54 15.57 8.28
N GLY A 144 10.11 16.37 7.37
CA GLY A 144 9.62 17.71 7.09
C GLY A 144 8.53 17.62 6.02
N TRP A 145 7.33 17.91 6.39
CA TRP A 145 6.26 18.21 5.47
C TRP A 145 5.98 19.71 5.57
N GLU A 146 6.53 20.49 4.62
CA GLU A 146 6.25 21.91 4.47
C GLU A 146 5.43 22.19 3.23
#